data_6675ea80a3f658ac8ab3a16042991df4
#
_entry.id   6675ea80a3f658ac8ab3a16042991df4
#
_cell.length_a   1.000
_cell.length_b   1.000
_cell.length_c   1.000
_cell.angle_alpha   90.00
_cell.angle_beta   90.00
_cell.angle_gamma   90.00
#
_symmetry.space_group_name_H-M   'P 1'
#
loop_
_entity.id
_entity.type
_entity.pdbx_description
1 polymer ?
#
loop_
_entity_poly.entity_id
_entity_poly.type
_entity_poly.pdbx_seq_one_letter_code
_entity_poly.pdbx_strand_id
1 'polypeptide(L)'
;MAPAVTVTLDVEDLRPDHDLPERVVAMTDLVLDMLADAEVRASIFVVGELAERRPGLVRRAARDGHEIGLHSWAHVPIPTQRPEDFLADMRRGRTLLQDLSGQEITGYRAPMMSLVPASSWAVPLIAEAGFTYSSSVLPGPSPLYGWPGLPR
;
A
#
# COMPACT_ATOMS: atom_id res chain seq x y z
N MET A 1 25.92 -11.64 8.75
CA MET A 1 25.10 -10.41 8.71
C MET A 1 24.06 -10.49 9.82
N ALA A 2 23.83 -9.41 10.54
CA ALA A 2 22.71 -9.37 11.48
C ALA A 2 21.39 -9.53 10.70
N PRO A 3 20.37 -10.18 11.28
CA PRO A 3 19.06 -10.28 10.64
C PRO A 3 18.47 -8.87 10.48
N ALA A 4 18.05 -8.53 9.25
CA ALA A 4 17.36 -7.28 8.98
C ALA A 4 15.85 -7.48 9.19
N VAL A 5 15.22 -6.54 9.87
CA VAL A 5 13.76 -6.48 10.02
C VAL A 5 13.23 -5.32 9.17
N THR A 6 12.25 -5.61 8.33
CA THR A 6 11.54 -4.57 7.58
C THR A 6 10.23 -4.23 8.29
N VAL A 7 10.01 -2.96 8.59
CA VAL A 7 8.75 -2.46 9.14
C VAL A 7 7.91 -1.91 8.01
N THR A 8 6.64 -2.33 7.94
CA THR A 8 5.69 -1.81 6.95
C THR A 8 4.39 -1.43 7.64
N LEU A 9 3.70 -0.42 7.10
CA LEU A 9 2.41 0.05 7.57
C LEU A 9 1.47 0.23 6.39
N ASP A 10 0.27 -0.32 6.48
CA ASP A 10 -0.82 -0.04 5.57
C ASP A 10 -1.68 1.08 6.15
N VAL A 11 -1.85 2.16 5.40
CA VAL A 11 -2.60 3.36 5.80
C VAL A 11 -3.90 3.40 5.02
N GLU A 12 -4.97 3.00 5.70
CA GLU A 12 -6.29 2.75 5.13
C GLU A 12 -7.41 3.17 6.09
N ASP A 13 -8.56 3.53 5.55
CA ASP A 13 -9.74 3.93 6.31
C ASP A 13 -10.86 2.92 6.08
N LEU A 14 -10.92 1.90 6.93
CA LEU A 14 -11.87 0.78 6.85
C LEU A 14 -13.16 1.02 7.64
N ARG A 15 -13.53 2.28 7.89
CA ARG A 15 -14.80 2.56 8.55
C ARG A 15 -15.96 1.99 7.74
N PRO A 16 -16.88 1.25 8.38
CA PRO A 16 -18.07 0.73 7.70
C PRO A 16 -19.07 1.85 7.35
N ASP A 17 -18.94 3.01 8.02
CA ASP A 17 -19.78 4.19 7.82
C ASP A 17 -18.91 5.45 7.93
N HIS A 18 -18.96 6.30 6.92
CA HIS A 18 -18.21 7.55 6.88
C HIS A 18 -18.72 8.62 7.86
N ASP A 19 -19.92 8.45 8.42
CA ASP A 19 -20.44 9.31 9.50
C ASP A 19 -19.76 9.02 10.85
N LEU A 20 -19.06 7.88 10.98
CA LEU A 20 -18.24 7.60 12.15
C LEU A 20 -16.99 8.50 12.18
N PRO A 21 -16.50 8.86 13.37
CA PRO A 21 -15.29 9.68 13.51
C PRO A 21 -14.09 9.06 12.78
N GLU A 22 -13.43 9.85 11.94
CA GLU A 22 -12.21 9.44 11.26
C GLU A 22 -11.06 9.36 12.26
N ARG A 23 -10.44 8.19 12.37
CA ARG A 23 -9.33 7.93 13.29
C ARG A 23 -7.99 7.74 12.58
N VAL A 24 -8.02 7.50 11.27
CA VAL A 24 -6.82 7.13 10.49
C VAL A 24 -5.71 8.17 10.60
N VAL A 25 -6.05 9.47 10.57
CA VAL A 25 -5.05 10.55 10.70
C VAL A 25 -4.33 10.46 12.05
N ALA A 26 -5.10 10.47 13.15
CA ALA A 26 -4.52 10.44 14.50
C ALA A 26 -3.73 9.14 14.78
N MET A 27 -4.20 8.00 14.26
CA MET A 27 -3.51 6.72 14.44
C MET A 27 -2.23 6.66 13.62
N THR A 28 -2.24 7.16 12.37
CA THR A 28 -1.06 7.22 11.54
C THR A 28 -0.03 8.17 12.16
N ASP A 29 -0.45 9.34 12.64
CA ASP A 29 0.43 10.29 13.31
C ASP A 29 1.10 9.67 14.54
N LEU A 30 0.34 8.95 15.37
CA LEU A 30 0.90 8.24 16.53
C LEU A 30 1.96 7.20 16.12
N VAL A 31 1.69 6.41 15.08
CA VAL A 31 2.66 5.40 14.60
C VAL A 31 3.91 6.08 14.05
N LEU A 32 3.78 7.17 13.30
CA LEU A 32 4.93 7.92 12.79
C LEU A 32 5.78 8.52 13.93
N ASP A 33 5.15 9.03 15.00
CA ASP A 33 5.87 9.49 16.20
C ASP A 33 6.64 8.33 16.85
N MET A 34 6.01 7.16 17.02
CA MET A 34 6.68 5.98 17.58
C MET A 34 7.86 5.51 16.73
N LEU A 35 7.75 5.55 15.39
CA LEU A 35 8.85 5.20 14.49
C LEU A 35 9.99 6.22 14.59
N ALA A 36 9.66 7.51 14.70
CA ALA A 36 10.65 8.57 14.90
C ALA A 36 11.40 8.41 16.22
N ASP A 37 10.70 8.15 17.33
CA ASP A 37 11.31 7.91 18.65
C ASP A 37 12.23 6.69 18.66
N ALA A 38 11.89 5.67 17.86
CA ALA A 38 12.70 4.47 17.70
C ALA A 38 13.83 4.59 16.66
N GLU A 39 13.92 5.73 15.95
CA GLU A 39 14.83 5.95 14.82
C GLU A 39 14.66 4.90 13.69
N VAL A 40 13.43 4.41 13.48
CA VAL A 40 13.10 3.37 12.50
C VAL A 40 12.43 3.99 11.27
N ARG A 41 12.91 3.62 10.08
CA ARG A 41 12.22 3.90 8.82
C ARG A 41 11.39 2.70 8.38
N ALA A 42 10.26 2.99 7.75
CA ALA A 42 9.30 1.99 7.30
C ALA A 42 8.90 2.22 5.84
N SER A 43 8.30 1.20 5.21
CA SER A 43 7.56 1.36 3.95
C SER A 43 6.09 1.56 4.27
N ILE A 44 5.52 2.70 3.88
CA ILE A 44 4.15 3.12 4.17
C ILE A 44 3.32 2.97 2.90
N PHE A 45 2.42 1.98 2.87
CA PHE A 45 1.51 1.76 1.75
C PHE A 45 0.20 2.48 1.99
N VAL A 46 -0.14 3.44 1.12
CA VAL A 46 -1.28 4.35 1.30
C VAL A 46 -2.36 4.09 0.26
N VAL A 47 -3.61 4.03 0.69
CA VAL A 47 -4.78 3.97 -0.20
C VAL A 47 -4.92 5.30 -0.94
N GLY A 48 -5.09 5.26 -2.27
CA GLY A 48 -5.12 6.46 -3.12
C GLY A 48 -6.23 7.45 -2.74
N GLU A 49 -7.46 6.99 -2.55
CA GLU A 49 -8.58 7.84 -2.11
C GLU A 49 -8.32 8.51 -0.75
N LEU A 50 -7.63 7.82 0.16
CA LEU A 50 -7.24 8.40 1.44
C LEU A 50 -6.16 9.46 1.25
N ALA A 51 -5.17 9.20 0.40
CA ALA A 51 -4.12 10.18 0.07
C ALA A 51 -4.73 11.45 -0.56
N GLU A 52 -5.73 11.31 -1.44
CA GLU A 52 -6.44 12.43 -2.05
C GLU A 52 -7.19 13.26 -1.00
N ARG A 53 -7.90 12.62 -0.07
CA ARG A 53 -8.65 13.30 1.01
C ARG A 53 -7.76 13.84 2.12
N ARG A 54 -6.62 13.22 2.39
CA ARG A 54 -5.72 13.52 3.50
C ARG A 54 -4.25 13.62 3.06
N PRO A 55 -3.92 14.54 2.13
CA PRO A 55 -2.57 14.63 1.54
C PRO A 55 -1.47 14.92 2.59
N GLY A 56 -1.86 15.46 3.74
CA GLY A 56 -0.94 15.72 4.85
C GLY A 56 -0.27 14.48 5.39
N LEU A 57 -0.94 13.32 5.38
CA LEU A 57 -0.38 12.04 5.83
C LEU A 57 0.81 11.62 4.97
N VAL A 58 0.64 11.64 3.64
CA VAL A 58 1.70 11.27 2.70
C VAL A 58 2.89 12.22 2.81
N ARG A 59 2.62 13.55 2.84
CA ARG A 59 3.67 14.56 2.97
C ARG A 59 4.46 14.42 4.28
N ARG A 60 3.77 14.10 5.37
CA ARG A 60 4.41 13.86 6.66
C ARG A 60 5.31 12.63 6.60
N ALA A 61 4.77 11.47 6.22
CA ALA A 61 5.53 10.23 6.15
C ALA A 61 6.77 10.35 5.23
N ALA A 62 6.63 11.01 4.08
CA ALA A 62 7.75 11.25 3.16
C ALA A 62 8.82 12.17 3.77
N ARG A 63 8.42 13.27 4.42
CA ARG A 63 9.34 14.21 5.10
C ARG A 63 10.10 13.54 6.24
N ASP A 64 9.45 12.62 6.96
CA ASP A 64 10.05 11.87 8.06
C ASP A 64 10.98 10.74 7.56
N GLY A 65 11.13 10.63 6.22
CA GLY A 65 12.11 9.75 5.56
C GLY A 65 11.63 8.31 5.35
N HIS A 66 10.34 8.06 5.45
CA HIS A 66 9.73 6.76 5.12
C HIS A 66 9.61 6.59 3.60
N GLU A 67 9.68 5.34 3.14
CA GLU A 67 9.31 4.98 1.78
C GLU A 67 7.79 5.06 1.62
N ILE A 68 7.31 5.61 0.51
CA ILE A 68 5.88 5.65 0.18
C ILE A 68 5.59 4.64 -0.93
N GLY A 69 4.59 3.79 -0.69
CA GLY A 69 4.07 2.82 -1.65
C GLY A 69 2.56 2.98 -1.84
N LEU A 70 2.03 2.40 -2.90
CA LEU A 70 0.60 2.40 -3.19
C LEU A 70 -0.10 1.16 -2.60
N HIS A 71 -1.22 1.39 -1.88
CA HIS A 71 -2.11 0.33 -1.37
C HIS A 71 -3.44 0.28 -2.14
N SER A 72 -3.38 0.16 -3.48
CA SER A 72 -4.49 0.34 -4.42
C SER A 72 -5.09 1.76 -4.40
N TRP A 73 -6.07 2.00 -5.31
CA TRP A 73 -6.79 3.28 -5.32
C TRP A 73 -7.87 3.32 -4.23
N ALA A 74 -8.80 2.35 -4.24
CA ALA A 74 -10.03 2.33 -3.41
C ALA A 74 -10.11 1.10 -2.49
N HIS A 75 -8.98 0.49 -2.13
CA HIS A 75 -8.90 -0.73 -1.31
C HIS A 75 -9.72 -1.92 -1.84
N VAL A 76 -9.86 -2.04 -3.17
CA VAL A 76 -10.58 -3.14 -3.83
C VAL A 76 -9.64 -4.32 -4.08
N PRO A 77 -9.97 -5.55 -3.65
CA PRO A 77 -9.16 -6.75 -3.91
C PRO A 77 -8.99 -7.04 -5.42
N ILE A 78 -7.77 -7.45 -5.84
CA ILE A 78 -7.45 -7.64 -7.26
C ILE A 78 -8.42 -8.60 -7.97
N PRO A 79 -8.80 -9.78 -7.42
CA PRO A 79 -9.66 -10.74 -8.14
C PRO A 79 -11.05 -10.21 -8.49
N THR A 80 -11.48 -9.10 -7.89
CA THR A 80 -12.80 -8.49 -8.13
C THR A 80 -12.76 -7.36 -9.15
N GLN A 81 -11.58 -7.04 -9.67
CA GLN A 81 -11.38 -5.93 -10.61
C GLN A 81 -11.24 -6.44 -12.06
N ARG A 82 -11.57 -5.57 -13.01
CA ARG A 82 -11.19 -5.78 -14.42
C ARG A 82 -9.76 -5.28 -14.64
N PRO A 83 -8.99 -5.93 -15.53
CA PRO A 83 -7.59 -5.53 -15.78
C PRO A 83 -7.40 -4.06 -16.18
N GLU A 84 -8.30 -3.52 -17.01
CA GLU A 84 -8.24 -2.14 -17.47
C GLU A 84 -8.50 -1.12 -16.35
N ASP A 85 -9.46 -1.40 -15.46
CA ASP A 85 -9.76 -0.54 -14.32
C ASP A 85 -8.61 -0.58 -13.32
N PHE A 86 -8.09 -1.78 -13.04
CA PHE A 86 -6.92 -1.98 -12.19
C PHE A 86 -5.72 -1.15 -12.67
N LEU A 87 -5.38 -1.22 -13.97
CA LEU A 87 -4.24 -0.49 -14.51
C LEU A 87 -4.43 1.04 -14.42
N ALA A 88 -5.66 1.52 -14.68
CA ALA A 88 -6.00 2.94 -14.56
C ALA A 88 -5.82 3.43 -13.12
N ASP A 89 -6.33 2.68 -12.14
CA ASP A 89 -6.22 2.97 -10.71
C ASP A 89 -4.77 2.96 -10.23
N MET A 90 -3.97 2.01 -10.69
CA MET A 90 -2.53 1.93 -10.38
C MET A 90 -1.77 3.18 -10.85
N ARG A 91 -2.01 3.61 -12.09
CA ARG A 91 -1.38 4.81 -12.67
C ARG A 91 -1.82 6.08 -11.95
N ARG A 92 -3.13 6.21 -11.67
CA ARG A 92 -3.70 7.34 -10.92
C ARG A 92 -3.07 7.45 -9.52
N GLY A 93 -3.07 6.34 -8.78
CA GLY A 93 -2.53 6.31 -7.42
C GLY A 93 -1.03 6.61 -7.38
N ARG A 94 -0.26 6.02 -8.30
CA ARG A 94 1.18 6.26 -8.41
C ARG A 94 1.49 7.74 -8.66
N THR A 95 0.81 8.36 -9.64
CA THR A 95 0.99 9.78 -9.97
C THR A 95 0.68 10.67 -8.75
N LEU A 96 -0.46 10.46 -8.11
CA LEU A 96 -0.86 11.23 -6.92
C LEU A 96 0.19 11.13 -5.80
N LEU A 97 0.65 9.91 -5.49
CA LEU A 97 1.62 9.72 -4.42
C LEU A 97 2.99 10.33 -4.76
N GLN A 98 3.43 10.30 -6.03
CA GLN A 98 4.64 10.99 -6.48
C GLN A 98 4.53 12.50 -6.27
N ASP A 99 3.40 13.09 -6.67
CA ASP A 99 3.16 14.53 -6.53
C ASP A 99 3.13 14.97 -5.05
N LEU A 100 2.58 14.14 -4.18
CA LEU A 100 2.45 14.45 -2.75
C LEU A 100 3.75 14.23 -1.97
N SER A 101 4.51 13.20 -2.30
CA SER A 101 5.71 12.80 -1.54
C SER A 101 7.00 13.40 -2.07
N GLY A 102 7.05 13.75 -3.37
CA GLY A 102 8.28 14.10 -4.07
C GLY A 102 9.22 12.91 -4.28
N GLN A 103 8.76 11.67 -4.01
CA GLN A 103 9.53 10.43 -4.19
C GLN A 103 9.11 9.72 -5.48
N GLU A 104 10.00 8.91 -6.05
CA GLU A 104 9.60 7.90 -7.01
C GLU A 104 8.84 6.78 -6.29
N ILE A 105 7.60 6.50 -6.73
CA ILE A 105 6.78 5.44 -6.14
C ILE A 105 7.05 4.13 -6.89
N THR A 106 7.74 3.22 -6.22
CA THR A 106 8.21 1.95 -6.76
C THR A 106 7.53 0.73 -6.17
N GLY A 107 6.94 0.87 -4.96
CA GLY A 107 6.30 -0.20 -4.21
C GLY A 107 4.79 -0.23 -4.35
N TYR A 108 4.24 -1.44 -4.52
CA TYR A 108 2.81 -1.71 -4.50
C TYR A 108 2.47 -2.80 -3.48
N ARG A 109 1.35 -2.63 -2.77
CA ARG A 109 0.74 -3.70 -1.95
C ARG A 109 -0.73 -3.83 -2.27
N ALA A 110 -1.17 -5.04 -2.62
CA ALA A 110 -2.58 -5.33 -2.85
C ALA A 110 -3.36 -5.37 -1.53
N PRO A 111 -4.59 -4.83 -1.50
CA PRO A 111 -5.50 -5.01 -0.37
C PRO A 111 -5.63 -6.47 0.01
N MET A 112 -5.62 -6.76 1.31
CA MET A 112 -5.81 -8.11 1.87
C MET A 112 -4.82 -9.16 1.34
N MET A 113 -3.65 -8.73 0.80
CA MET A 113 -2.67 -9.62 0.15
C MET A 113 -3.29 -10.41 -1.00
N SER A 114 -4.15 -9.78 -1.80
CA SER A 114 -5.03 -10.41 -2.77
C SER A 114 -4.39 -10.72 -4.14
N LEU A 115 -3.06 -10.67 -4.25
CA LEU A 115 -2.35 -11.22 -5.40
C LEU A 115 -2.23 -12.73 -5.24
N VAL A 116 -3.12 -13.46 -5.91
CA VAL A 116 -3.27 -14.92 -5.84
C VAL A 116 -3.18 -15.53 -7.25
N PRO A 117 -3.10 -16.86 -7.42
CA PRO A 117 -3.02 -17.46 -8.76
C PRO A 117 -4.10 -17.00 -9.73
N ALA A 118 -5.35 -16.83 -9.26
CA ALA A 118 -6.46 -16.35 -10.07
C ALA A 118 -6.33 -14.88 -10.53
N SER A 119 -5.54 -14.09 -9.84
CA SER A 119 -5.25 -12.68 -10.18
C SER A 119 -3.82 -12.45 -10.69
N SER A 120 -3.12 -13.50 -11.10
CA SER A 120 -1.73 -13.41 -11.64
C SER A 120 -1.62 -12.52 -12.89
N TRP A 121 -2.73 -12.28 -13.59
CA TRP A 121 -2.82 -11.32 -14.68
C TRP A 121 -2.42 -9.89 -14.26
N ALA A 122 -2.51 -9.56 -12.97
CA ALA A 122 -2.12 -8.25 -12.46
C ALA A 122 -0.61 -8.02 -12.44
N VAL A 123 0.21 -9.07 -12.39
CA VAL A 123 1.68 -8.94 -12.30
C VAL A 123 2.28 -8.12 -13.45
N PRO A 124 2.01 -8.40 -14.73
CA PRO A 124 2.52 -7.56 -15.81
C PRO A 124 1.96 -6.14 -15.79
N LEU A 125 0.72 -5.93 -15.31
CA LEU A 125 0.10 -4.61 -15.22
C LEU A 125 0.70 -3.75 -14.09
N ILE A 126 1.11 -4.38 -12.98
CA ILE A 126 1.85 -3.70 -11.91
C ILE A 126 3.17 -3.15 -12.47
N ALA A 127 3.91 -3.98 -13.22
CA ALA A 127 5.15 -3.54 -13.88
C ALA A 127 4.90 -2.46 -14.95
N GLU A 128 3.84 -2.60 -15.77
CA GLU A 128 3.44 -1.61 -16.78
C GLU A 128 3.07 -0.26 -16.15
N ALA A 129 2.45 -0.27 -14.96
CA ALA A 129 2.14 0.95 -14.21
C ALA A 129 3.40 1.61 -13.62
N GLY A 130 4.58 0.99 -13.72
CA GLY A 130 5.87 1.52 -13.30
C GLY A 130 6.29 1.16 -11.88
N PHE A 131 5.69 0.13 -11.27
CA PHE A 131 6.14 -0.40 -9.99
C PHE A 131 7.24 -1.45 -10.20
N THR A 132 8.27 -1.41 -9.37
CA THR A 132 9.41 -2.31 -9.48
C THR A 132 9.35 -3.49 -8.52
N TYR A 133 8.51 -3.39 -7.47
CA TYR A 133 8.23 -4.50 -6.57
C TYR A 133 6.78 -4.49 -6.07
N SER A 134 6.35 -5.67 -5.60
CA SER A 134 5.03 -5.85 -4.99
C SER A 134 5.14 -6.68 -3.71
N SER A 135 4.58 -6.16 -2.62
CA SER A 135 4.45 -6.83 -1.33
C SER A 135 3.01 -7.33 -1.14
N SER A 136 2.53 -8.17 -2.06
CA SER A 136 1.10 -8.51 -2.19
C SER A 136 0.77 -9.99 -2.05
N VAL A 137 1.79 -10.82 -1.84
CA VAL A 137 1.62 -12.27 -1.80
C VAL A 137 1.82 -12.80 -0.39
N LEU A 138 0.87 -13.61 0.08
CA LEU A 138 1.04 -14.44 1.26
C LEU A 138 1.46 -15.86 0.80
N PRO A 139 2.74 -16.27 0.99
CA PRO A 139 3.22 -17.57 0.53
C PRO A 139 2.73 -18.69 1.46
N GLY A 140 1.56 -19.23 1.16
CA GLY A 140 0.94 -20.30 1.96
C GLY A 140 -0.58 -20.32 1.83
N PRO A 141 -1.25 -21.33 2.43
CA PRO A 141 -2.70 -21.34 2.52
C PRO A 141 -3.19 -20.25 3.49
N SER A 142 -4.25 -19.56 3.10
CA SER A 142 -4.93 -18.53 3.89
C SER A 142 -6.44 -18.64 3.71
N PRO A 143 -7.26 -18.33 4.74
CA PRO A 143 -8.72 -18.36 4.62
C PRO A 143 -9.28 -17.40 3.58
N LEU A 144 -8.60 -16.29 3.30
CA LEU A 144 -9.05 -15.27 2.34
C LEU A 144 -8.23 -15.33 1.05
N TYR A 145 -6.95 -15.02 1.15
CA TYR A 145 -6.04 -14.96 0.01
C TYR A 145 -4.70 -15.59 0.39
N GLY A 146 -4.17 -16.40 -0.52
CA GLY A 146 -2.88 -17.04 -0.33
C GLY A 146 -2.40 -17.65 -1.65
N TRP A 147 -1.08 -17.83 -1.75
CA TRP A 147 -0.46 -18.46 -2.91
C TRP A 147 0.35 -19.68 -2.47
N PRO A 148 -0.30 -20.84 -2.32
CA PRO A 148 0.39 -22.08 -1.95
C PRO A 148 1.43 -22.47 -3.01
N GLY A 149 2.60 -22.91 -2.56
CA GLY A 149 3.66 -23.40 -3.44
C GLY A 149 4.66 -22.35 -3.91
N LEU A 150 4.51 -21.07 -3.53
CA LEU A 150 5.59 -20.11 -3.69
C LEU A 150 6.72 -20.40 -2.67
N PRO A 151 8.00 -20.33 -3.08
CA PRO A 151 9.11 -20.42 -2.15
C PRO A 151 9.04 -19.30 -1.10
N ARG A 152 9.38 -19.64 0.13
CA ARG A 152 9.49 -18.70 1.26
C ARG A 152 10.81 -17.97 1.22
#